data_4d2da6a24da8bcd728e97c860e52699f
#
_entry.id   4d2da6a24da8bcd728e97c860e52699f
#
_cell.length_a   1.000
_cell.length_b   1.000
_cell.length_c   1.000
_cell.angle_alpha   90.00
_cell.angle_beta   90.00
_cell.angle_gamma   90.00
#
_symmetry.space_group_name_H-M   'P 1'
#
loop_
_entity.id
_entity.type
_entity.pdbx_description
1 polymer ?
#
loop_
_entity_poly.entity_id
_entity_poly.type
_entity_poly.pdbx_seq_one_letter_code
_entity_poly.pdbx_strand_id
1 'polypeptide(L)'
;MAIQDITARSATTTVPSSVRQLEEVAKLIDTTKCIGCKACQVACSEWNELRDEVGHNHGTYDNPQDLTAETWTLMRFTEHENTDSGNLEWLIRKDGCMHCADPGCLKACPSPGAIIKHANGIVDFNQDHCIGCGYCITGCPFNIPRISQKDHKAYKCTLCSDRVAVGLEPACVKTCPTGAIVFGTKADMK
;
A
#
# COMPACT_ATOMS: atom_id res chain seq x y z
N MET A 1 18.64 -9.71 4.37
CA MET A 1 18.79 -9.15 5.74
C MET A 1 17.40 -9.09 6.34
N ALA A 2 17.11 -9.84 7.40
CA ALA A 2 15.79 -9.82 8.01
C ALA A 2 15.49 -8.41 8.54
N ILE A 3 14.26 -7.94 8.39
CA ILE A 3 13.80 -6.69 9.01
C ILE A 3 13.72 -6.97 10.52
N GLN A 4 14.81 -6.70 11.22
CA GLN A 4 14.92 -7.06 12.64
C GLN A 4 14.52 -5.93 13.59
N ASP A 5 14.42 -4.71 13.08
CA ASP A 5 14.18 -3.56 13.92
C ASP A 5 12.82 -2.96 13.64
N ILE A 6 11.91 -3.28 14.50
CA ILE A 6 10.51 -2.92 14.44
C ILE A 6 10.23 -1.90 15.51
N THR A 7 9.70 -0.75 15.11
CA THR A 7 9.10 0.18 16.05
C THR A 7 7.60 -0.08 16.07
N ALA A 8 7.13 -0.84 17.02
CA ALA A 8 5.71 -1.03 17.23
C ALA A 8 5.16 0.18 17.98
N ARG A 9 4.10 0.78 17.44
CA ARG A 9 3.36 1.85 18.13
C ARG A 9 1.87 1.55 18.04
N SER A 10 1.22 1.59 19.16
CA SER A 10 -0.23 1.70 19.24
C SER A 10 -0.57 2.95 20.07
N ALA A 11 -1.84 3.30 20.13
CA ALA A 11 -2.31 4.41 20.95
C ALA A 11 -1.90 4.28 22.44
N THR A 12 -1.65 3.05 22.88
CA THR A 12 -1.38 2.74 24.29
C THR A 12 0.05 2.30 24.59
N THR A 13 0.88 2.07 23.56
CA THR A 13 2.22 1.52 23.79
C THR A 13 3.26 2.29 22.97
N THR A 14 4.22 2.88 23.67
CA THR A 14 5.41 3.44 23.03
C THR A 14 6.54 2.42 23.20
N VAL A 15 6.94 1.78 22.09
CA VAL A 15 8.14 0.95 22.08
C VAL A 15 9.34 1.85 21.84
N PRO A 16 10.44 1.70 22.58
CA PRO A 16 11.66 2.44 22.32
C PRO A 16 12.08 2.27 20.87
N SER A 17 12.50 3.36 20.24
CA SER A 17 13.07 3.28 18.89
C SER A 17 14.24 2.33 18.91
N SER A 18 14.29 1.39 17.96
CA SER A 18 15.44 0.53 17.81
C SER A 18 16.67 1.39 17.48
N VAL A 19 17.81 0.94 17.97
CA VAL A 19 19.09 1.64 17.82
C VAL A 19 19.60 1.61 16.38
N ARG A 20 19.05 0.75 15.52
CA ARG A 20 19.43 0.66 14.10
C ARG A 20 18.68 1.69 13.28
N GLN A 21 19.39 2.66 12.78
CA GLN A 21 18.90 3.55 11.73
C GLN A 21 19.07 2.82 10.38
N LEU A 22 17.98 2.26 9.87
CA LEU A 22 17.91 1.82 8.49
C LEU A 22 17.50 3.00 7.61
N GLU A 23 18.06 3.02 6.41
CA GLU A 23 17.68 4.02 5.42
C GLU A 23 16.18 3.88 5.06
N GLU A 24 15.44 4.97 5.18
CA GLU A 24 14.02 4.96 4.84
C GLU A 24 13.85 4.74 3.33
N VAL A 25 13.02 3.76 2.98
CA VAL A 25 12.65 3.46 1.60
C VAL A 25 11.34 4.12 1.22
N ALA A 26 11.20 4.41 -0.06
CA ALA A 26 9.99 4.98 -0.63
C ALA A 26 9.70 4.41 -2.03
N LYS A 27 8.48 4.61 -2.45
CA LYS A 27 8.01 4.32 -3.80
C LYS A 27 7.50 5.62 -4.41
N LEU A 28 8.05 5.99 -5.55
CA LEU A 28 7.57 7.10 -6.38
C LEU A 28 6.63 6.55 -7.46
N ILE A 29 5.53 7.23 -7.69
CA ILE A 29 4.57 6.91 -8.75
C ILE A 29 4.45 8.14 -9.67
N ASP A 30 5.01 8.02 -10.86
CA ASP A 30 4.93 9.03 -11.90
C ASP A 30 3.70 8.75 -12.78
N THR A 31 2.64 9.49 -12.53
CA THR A 31 1.37 9.31 -13.27
C THR A 31 1.47 9.71 -14.74
N THR A 32 2.46 10.52 -15.10
CA THR A 32 2.67 10.94 -16.50
C THR A 32 3.21 9.80 -17.39
N LYS A 33 3.88 8.82 -16.79
CA LYS A 33 4.40 7.63 -17.46
C LYS A 33 3.45 6.43 -17.38
N CYS A 34 2.40 6.53 -16.58
CA CYS A 34 1.49 5.42 -16.35
C CYS A 34 0.55 5.24 -17.56
N ILE A 35 0.54 4.04 -18.11
CA ILE A 35 -0.35 3.66 -19.24
C ILE A 35 -1.58 2.84 -18.79
N GLY A 36 -1.81 2.69 -17.50
CA GLY A 36 -2.98 1.98 -16.97
C GLY A 36 -3.01 0.47 -17.24
N CYS A 37 -1.88 -0.15 -17.54
CA CYS A 37 -1.80 -1.57 -17.96
C CYS A 37 -2.18 -2.59 -16.87
N LYS A 38 -2.36 -2.15 -15.62
CA LYS A 38 -2.70 -2.99 -14.46
C LYS A 38 -1.66 -4.06 -14.07
N ALA A 39 -0.50 -4.13 -14.71
CA ALA A 39 0.54 -5.11 -14.38
C ALA A 39 0.95 -5.05 -12.89
N CYS A 40 1.02 -3.86 -12.31
CA CYS A 40 1.30 -3.67 -10.88
C CYS A 40 0.21 -4.25 -9.97
N GLN A 41 -1.05 -4.23 -10.40
CA GLN A 41 -2.18 -4.83 -9.68
C GLN A 41 -2.08 -6.36 -9.72
N VAL A 42 -1.86 -6.93 -10.90
CA VAL A 42 -1.67 -8.38 -11.10
C VAL A 42 -0.47 -8.89 -10.32
N ALA A 43 0.69 -8.23 -10.42
CA ALA A 43 1.88 -8.65 -9.69
C ALA A 43 1.73 -8.58 -8.18
N CYS A 44 0.95 -7.62 -7.66
CA CYS A 44 0.62 -7.55 -6.24
C CYS A 44 -0.25 -8.73 -5.82
N SER A 45 -1.26 -9.06 -6.62
CA SER A 45 -2.15 -10.19 -6.37
C SER A 45 -1.40 -11.52 -6.40
N GLU A 46 -0.59 -11.75 -7.41
CA GLU A 46 0.19 -12.99 -7.55
C GLU A 46 1.23 -13.17 -6.44
N TRP A 47 1.98 -12.13 -6.13
CA TRP A 47 3.02 -12.22 -5.11
C TRP A 47 2.48 -12.46 -3.70
N ASN A 48 1.36 -11.81 -3.37
CA ASN A 48 0.76 -11.89 -2.03
C ASN A 48 -0.38 -12.92 -1.94
N GLU A 49 -0.55 -13.77 -2.97
CA GLU A 49 -1.58 -14.83 -3.02
C GLU A 49 -3.02 -14.31 -2.82
N LEU A 50 -3.31 -13.11 -3.32
CA LEU A 50 -4.60 -12.44 -3.20
C LEU A 50 -5.50 -12.85 -4.38
N ARG A 51 -6.21 -13.97 -4.29
CA ARG A 51 -6.78 -14.62 -5.48
C ARG A 51 -8.28 -14.43 -5.71
N ASP A 52 -9.01 -13.83 -4.79
CA ASP A 52 -10.44 -14.12 -4.75
C ASP A 52 -11.37 -13.06 -5.36
N GLU A 53 -10.92 -11.89 -5.79
CA GLU A 53 -11.88 -10.81 -6.03
C GLU A 53 -11.71 -10.03 -7.34
N VAL A 54 -11.04 -10.57 -8.30
CA VAL A 54 -11.12 -10.04 -9.67
C VAL A 54 -12.44 -10.53 -10.28
N GLY A 55 -13.55 -9.98 -9.80
CA GLY A 55 -14.87 -10.33 -10.27
C GLY A 55 -15.14 -9.92 -11.71
N HIS A 56 -16.38 -10.12 -12.14
CA HIS A 56 -16.83 -9.67 -13.46
C HIS A 56 -16.65 -8.16 -13.61
N ASN A 57 -16.23 -7.72 -14.79
CA ASN A 57 -16.19 -6.32 -15.13
C ASN A 57 -17.63 -5.78 -15.26
N HIS A 58 -17.95 -4.76 -14.48
CA HIS A 58 -19.25 -4.12 -14.45
C HIS A 58 -19.34 -2.88 -15.36
N GLY A 59 -18.50 -2.80 -16.38
CA GLY A 59 -18.50 -1.69 -17.34
C GLY A 59 -17.66 -0.49 -16.92
N THR A 60 -16.84 -0.63 -15.87
CA THR A 60 -15.85 0.38 -15.46
C THR A 60 -14.43 -0.11 -15.73
N TYR A 61 -13.50 0.82 -15.91
CA TYR A 61 -12.08 0.46 -16.08
C TYR A 61 -11.45 0.03 -14.75
N ASP A 62 -11.98 0.51 -13.63
CA ASP A 62 -11.57 0.06 -12.30
C ASP A 62 -12.13 -1.36 -12.08
N ASN A 63 -11.26 -2.32 -11.80
CA ASN A 63 -11.67 -3.67 -11.46
C ASN A 63 -10.65 -4.29 -10.50
N PRO A 64 -11.07 -4.63 -9.26
CA PRO A 64 -12.38 -4.34 -8.66
C PRO A 64 -12.66 -2.83 -8.52
N GLN A 65 -13.86 -2.46 -8.15
CA GLN A 65 -14.26 -1.04 -8.04
C GLN A 65 -13.58 -0.28 -6.90
N ASP A 66 -13.14 -1.00 -5.86
CA ASP A 66 -12.42 -0.41 -4.73
C ASP A 66 -11.36 -1.37 -4.19
N LEU A 67 -10.48 -0.85 -3.34
CA LEU A 67 -9.56 -1.66 -2.55
C LEU A 67 -10.35 -2.61 -1.64
N THR A 68 -9.87 -3.83 -1.49
CA THR A 68 -10.42 -4.83 -0.60
C THR A 68 -9.33 -5.42 0.29
N ALA A 69 -9.70 -6.32 1.19
CA ALA A 69 -8.70 -7.06 1.97
C ALA A 69 -7.80 -7.95 1.09
N GLU A 70 -8.24 -8.25 -0.13
CA GLU A 70 -7.54 -9.09 -1.10
C GLU A 70 -7.12 -8.32 -2.37
N THR A 71 -7.39 -7.01 -2.43
CA THR A 71 -6.90 -6.11 -3.49
C THR A 71 -6.18 -4.94 -2.86
N TRP A 72 -4.86 -5.05 -2.71
CA TRP A 72 -4.03 -4.05 -2.03
C TRP A 72 -3.47 -2.98 -2.94
N THR A 73 -3.59 -3.17 -4.24
CA THR A 73 -3.20 -2.23 -5.29
C THR A 73 -4.29 -2.19 -6.33
N LEU A 74 -4.74 -1.01 -6.67
CA LEU A 74 -5.79 -0.78 -7.64
C LEU A 74 -5.40 0.34 -8.59
N MET A 75 -5.70 0.18 -9.88
CA MET A 75 -5.56 1.24 -10.87
C MET A 75 -6.90 1.96 -10.99
N ARG A 76 -6.88 3.26 -10.71
CA ARG A 76 -8.02 4.18 -10.86
C ARG A 76 -7.95 4.88 -12.20
N PHE A 77 -9.08 4.93 -12.86
CA PHE A 77 -9.26 5.63 -14.12
C PHE A 77 -10.34 6.69 -13.95
N THR A 78 -10.01 7.92 -14.23
CA THR A 78 -10.94 9.04 -14.19
C THR A 78 -10.92 9.75 -15.53
N GLU A 79 -12.08 9.90 -16.13
CA GLU A 79 -12.25 10.70 -17.33
C GLU A 79 -12.49 12.15 -16.92
N HIS A 80 -11.77 13.05 -17.54
CA HIS A 80 -11.88 14.48 -17.31
C HIS A 80 -12.02 15.21 -18.65
N GLU A 81 -13.07 15.99 -18.79
CA GLU A 81 -13.21 16.88 -19.93
C GLU A 81 -12.45 18.18 -19.64
N ASN A 82 -11.45 18.46 -20.44
CA ASN A 82 -10.71 19.69 -20.35
C ASN A 82 -11.59 20.83 -20.90
N THR A 83 -12.03 21.73 -20.04
CA THR A 83 -12.96 22.83 -20.39
C THR A 83 -12.39 23.82 -21.40
N ASP A 84 -11.07 23.93 -21.50
CA ASP A 84 -10.41 24.89 -22.40
C ASP A 84 -10.26 24.34 -23.82
N SER A 85 -9.99 23.04 -23.93
CA SER A 85 -9.77 22.37 -25.22
C SER A 85 -10.94 21.55 -25.72
N GLY A 86 -11.91 21.22 -24.84
CA GLY A 86 -13.01 20.29 -25.12
C GLY A 86 -12.56 18.83 -25.31
N ASN A 87 -11.29 18.52 -25.02
CA ASN A 87 -10.75 17.19 -25.17
C ASN A 87 -10.97 16.35 -23.92
N LEU A 88 -11.20 15.05 -24.12
CA LEU A 88 -11.24 14.10 -23.02
C LEU A 88 -9.81 13.75 -22.59
N GLU A 89 -9.53 13.91 -21.33
CA GLU A 89 -8.26 13.53 -20.68
C GLU A 89 -8.48 12.37 -19.73
N TRP A 90 -7.52 11.44 -19.71
CA TRP A 90 -7.54 10.30 -18.81
C TRP A 90 -6.56 10.54 -17.65
N LEU A 91 -7.10 10.57 -16.45
CA LEU A 91 -6.31 10.63 -15.23
C LEU A 91 -6.18 9.21 -14.67
N ILE A 92 -4.99 8.64 -14.82
CA ILE A 92 -4.69 7.27 -14.41
C ILE A 92 -3.77 7.31 -13.20
N ARG A 93 -4.18 6.68 -12.10
CA ARG A 93 -3.35 6.60 -10.91
C ARG A 93 -3.38 5.24 -10.25
N LYS A 94 -2.27 4.86 -9.64
CA LYS A 94 -2.21 3.70 -8.75
C LYS A 94 -2.71 4.08 -7.37
N ASP A 95 -3.71 3.36 -6.89
CA ASP A 95 -4.22 3.46 -5.53
C ASP A 95 -3.62 2.36 -4.63
N GLY A 96 -3.34 2.70 -3.38
CA GLY A 96 -2.76 1.79 -2.40
C GLY A 96 -2.07 2.52 -1.25
N CYS A 97 -1.50 1.78 -0.30
CA CYS A 97 -0.88 2.37 0.88
C CYS A 97 0.31 3.27 0.55
N MET A 98 0.36 4.44 1.21
CA MET A 98 1.43 5.43 1.05
C MET A 98 2.60 5.21 2.02
N HIS A 99 2.51 4.27 2.96
CA HIS A 99 3.51 4.02 4.00
C HIS A 99 3.99 5.31 4.67
N CYS A 100 3.04 6.04 5.25
CA CYS A 100 3.21 7.39 5.79
C CYS A 100 4.37 7.50 6.77
N ALA A 101 5.07 8.63 6.76
CA ALA A 101 6.10 8.95 7.76
C ALA A 101 5.50 8.99 9.17
N ASP A 102 4.28 9.53 9.28
CA ASP A 102 3.49 9.57 10.51
C ASP A 102 2.12 8.87 10.28
N PRO A 103 2.06 7.54 10.43
CA PRO A 103 0.89 6.76 10.03
C PRO A 103 -0.28 6.90 11.02
N GLY A 104 -1.37 7.57 10.58
CA GLY A 104 -2.58 7.73 11.36
C GLY A 104 -3.26 6.40 11.70
N CYS A 105 -3.16 5.40 10.83
CA CYS A 105 -3.66 4.05 11.10
C CYS A 105 -2.98 3.39 12.31
N LEU A 106 -1.67 3.62 12.48
CA LEU A 106 -0.91 3.14 13.64
C LEU A 106 -1.36 3.84 14.93
N LYS A 107 -1.54 5.17 14.86
CA LYS A 107 -2.00 5.96 16.01
C LYS A 107 -3.40 5.59 16.48
N ALA A 108 -4.26 5.24 15.53
CA ALA A 108 -5.65 4.86 15.81
C ALA A 108 -5.80 3.41 16.32
N CYS A 109 -4.77 2.57 16.16
CA CYS A 109 -4.85 1.17 16.53
C CYS A 109 -4.81 0.96 18.04
N PRO A 110 -5.86 0.38 18.67
CA PRO A 110 -5.88 0.13 20.11
C PRO A 110 -5.11 -1.15 20.49
N SER A 111 -4.77 -2.02 19.51
CA SER A 111 -4.11 -3.28 19.77
C SER A 111 -2.60 -3.14 19.64
N PRO A 112 -1.84 -3.35 20.74
CA PRO A 112 -0.39 -3.25 20.72
C PRO A 112 0.22 -4.27 19.74
N GLY A 113 1.13 -3.81 18.89
CA GLY A 113 1.84 -4.67 17.93
C GLY A 113 1.04 -5.10 16.71
N ALA A 114 -0.24 -4.74 16.59
CA ALA A 114 -1.04 -5.07 15.41
C ALA A 114 -0.63 -4.24 14.17
N ILE A 115 -0.15 -3.03 14.37
CA ILE A 115 0.42 -2.20 13.31
C ILE A 115 1.84 -1.84 13.70
N ILE A 116 2.75 -2.00 12.76
CA ILE A 116 4.18 -1.87 12.98
C ILE A 116 4.73 -0.89 11.96
N LYS A 117 5.54 0.07 12.40
CA LYS A 117 6.38 0.85 11.51
C LYS A 117 7.81 0.35 11.66
N HIS A 118 8.34 -0.26 10.60
CA HIS A 118 9.72 -0.72 10.55
C HIS A 118 10.71 0.44 10.49
N ALA A 119 11.95 0.18 10.87
CA ALA A 119 13.01 1.19 10.88
C ALA A 119 13.31 1.76 9.48
N ASN A 120 13.04 1.01 8.42
CA ASN A 120 13.13 1.46 7.03
C ASN A 120 11.88 2.24 6.54
N GLY A 121 10.96 2.58 7.43
CA GLY A 121 9.77 3.38 7.11
C GLY A 121 8.56 2.59 6.62
N ILE A 122 8.68 1.29 6.37
CA ILE A 122 7.55 0.45 5.97
C ILE A 122 6.55 0.34 7.13
N VAL A 123 5.27 0.58 6.83
CA VAL A 123 4.18 0.35 7.78
C VAL A 123 3.53 -0.96 7.42
N ASP A 124 3.53 -1.89 8.35
CA ASP A 124 3.01 -3.25 8.14
C ASP A 124 1.95 -3.62 9.17
N PHE A 125 1.16 -4.64 8.88
CA PHE A 125 0.11 -5.14 9.75
C PHE A 125 0.45 -6.56 10.19
N ASN A 126 0.37 -6.79 11.50
CA ASN A 126 0.51 -8.11 12.08
C ASN A 126 -0.89 -8.65 12.43
N GLN A 127 -1.33 -9.64 11.66
CA GLN A 127 -2.65 -10.24 11.80
C GLN A 127 -2.82 -10.99 13.13
N ASP A 128 -1.74 -11.52 13.72
CA ASP A 128 -1.82 -12.24 14.99
C ASP A 128 -2.29 -11.33 16.15
N HIS A 129 -1.95 -10.05 16.05
CA HIS A 129 -2.33 -9.06 17.05
C HIS A 129 -3.56 -8.23 16.63
N CYS A 130 -4.04 -8.39 15.40
CA CYS A 130 -5.19 -7.64 14.91
C CYS A 130 -6.50 -8.17 15.51
N ILE A 131 -7.29 -7.29 16.08
CA ILE A 131 -8.61 -7.60 16.67
C ILE A 131 -9.79 -7.24 15.74
N GLY A 132 -9.52 -6.76 14.52
CA GLY A 132 -10.56 -6.44 13.54
C GLY A 132 -11.45 -5.24 13.84
N CYS A 133 -11.05 -4.36 14.76
CA CYS A 133 -11.90 -3.24 15.23
C CYS A 133 -12.17 -2.14 14.20
N GLY A 134 -11.42 -2.06 13.09
CA GLY A 134 -11.61 -1.08 12.01
C GLY A 134 -11.08 0.33 12.27
N TYR A 135 -10.53 0.66 13.45
CA TYR A 135 -10.02 2.01 13.73
C TYR A 135 -8.89 2.45 12.81
N CYS A 136 -8.13 1.51 12.26
CA CYS A 136 -7.11 1.82 11.26
C CYS A 136 -7.71 2.37 9.94
N ILE A 137 -8.95 2.03 9.62
CA ILE A 137 -9.67 2.58 8.47
C ILE A 137 -9.99 4.04 8.72
N THR A 138 -10.63 4.32 9.87
CA THR A 138 -10.99 5.69 10.28
C THR A 138 -9.75 6.58 10.45
N GLY A 139 -8.66 6.02 10.98
CA GLY A 139 -7.40 6.73 11.16
C GLY A 139 -6.59 6.96 9.89
N CYS A 140 -6.98 6.37 8.76
CA CYS A 140 -6.28 6.52 7.49
C CYS A 140 -6.93 7.63 6.64
N PRO A 141 -6.26 8.77 6.37
CA PRO A 141 -6.85 9.84 5.57
C PRO A 141 -7.07 9.43 4.09
N PHE A 142 -6.42 8.34 3.66
CA PHE A 142 -6.54 7.80 2.31
C PHE A 142 -7.52 6.63 2.21
N ASN A 143 -8.18 6.25 3.30
CA ASN A 143 -9.12 5.14 3.35
C ASN A 143 -8.56 3.83 2.74
N ILE A 144 -7.36 3.43 3.14
CA ILE A 144 -6.66 2.29 2.53
C ILE A 144 -6.93 0.95 3.22
N PRO A 145 -6.82 0.81 4.56
CA PRO A 145 -7.02 -0.49 5.19
C PRO A 145 -8.43 -1.04 4.94
N ARG A 146 -8.53 -2.36 4.80
CA ARG A 146 -9.80 -3.08 4.64
C ARG A 146 -9.85 -4.25 5.61
N ILE A 147 -11.03 -4.55 6.12
CA ILE A 147 -11.29 -5.72 6.96
C ILE A 147 -11.70 -6.88 6.05
N SER A 148 -11.02 -8.00 6.18
CA SER A 148 -11.37 -9.24 5.51
C SER A 148 -12.64 -9.82 6.10
N GLN A 149 -13.53 -10.28 5.22
CA GLN A 149 -14.76 -10.99 5.62
C GLN A 149 -14.46 -12.43 6.06
N LYS A 150 -13.29 -12.97 5.73
CA LYS A 150 -12.92 -14.37 6.01
C LYS A 150 -12.45 -14.55 7.46
N ASP A 151 -11.58 -13.68 7.92
CA ASP A 151 -10.91 -13.79 9.22
C ASP A 151 -11.10 -12.56 10.14
N HIS A 152 -11.84 -11.56 9.66
CA HIS A 152 -12.09 -10.31 10.36
C HIS A 152 -10.83 -9.54 10.76
N LYS A 153 -9.75 -9.69 10.00
CA LYS A 153 -8.48 -8.97 10.20
C LYS A 153 -8.33 -7.83 9.19
N ALA A 154 -7.50 -6.86 9.55
CA ALA A 154 -7.21 -5.71 8.68
C ALA A 154 -6.05 -6.03 7.73
N TYR A 155 -6.22 -5.66 6.46
CA TYR A 155 -5.22 -5.84 5.41
C TYR A 155 -4.97 -4.57 4.61
N LYS A 156 -3.78 -4.45 4.08
CA LYS A 156 -3.36 -3.40 3.15
C LYS A 156 -2.04 -3.77 2.47
N CYS A 157 -1.58 -2.98 1.52
CA CYS A 157 -0.25 -3.12 0.93
C CYS A 157 0.85 -3.13 2.00
N THR A 158 1.72 -4.13 1.97
CA THR A 158 2.88 -4.33 2.86
C THR A 158 4.17 -3.70 2.32
N LEU A 159 4.13 -3.08 1.14
CA LEU A 159 5.31 -2.70 0.33
C LEU A 159 6.21 -3.90 0.01
N CYS A 160 5.65 -5.10 0.01
CA CYS A 160 6.39 -6.35 -0.11
C CYS A 160 7.58 -6.40 0.86
N SER A 161 7.31 -6.21 2.15
CA SER A 161 8.33 -6.16 3.21
C SER A 161 9.24 -7.38 3.21
N ASP A 162 8.72 -8.53 2.84
CA ASP A 162 9.42 -9.79 2.62
C ASP A 162 10.48 -9.68 1.51
N ARG A 163 10.11 -9.10 0.35
CA ARG A 163 11.03 -8.86 -0.77
C ARG A 163 12.09 -7.84 -0.42
N VAL A 164 11.66 -6.72 0.16
CA VAL A 164 12.57 -5.62 0.56
C VAL A 164 13.58 -6.10 1.60
N ALA A 165 13.18 -6.99 2.51
CA ALA A 165 14.08 -7.56 3.51
C ALA A 165 15.26 -8.35 2.93
N VAL A 166 15.10 -8.90 1.73
CA VAL A 166 16.15 -9.65 1.02
C VAL A 166 16.78 -8.85 -0.14
N GLY A 167 16.53 -7.54 -0.19
CA GLY A 167 17.13 -6.64 -1.18
C GLY A 167 16.45 -6.64 -2.55
N LEU A 168 15.24 -7.17 -2.64
CA LEU A 168 14.45 -7.15 -3.87
C LEU A 168 13.48 -5.96 -3.88
N GLU A 169 13.17 -5.46 -5.06
CA GLU A 169 12.14 -4.44 -5.24
C GLU A 169 10.74 -5.01 -5.00
N PRO A 170 9.77 -4.18 -4.56
CA PRO A 170 8.36 -4.57 -4.51
C PRO A 170 7.86 -5.12 -5.85
N ALA A 171 6.96 -6.11 -5.82
CA ALA A 171 6.47 -6.78 -7.02
C ALA A 171 5.87 -5.79 -8.04
N CYS A 172 5.11 -4.80 -7.57
CA CYS A 172 4.49 -3.78 -8.43
C CYS A 172 5.53 -2.86 -9.12
N VAL A 173 6.70 -2.66 -8.53
CA VAL A 173 7.81 -1.89 -9.12
C VAL A 173 8.45 -2.72 -10.22
N LYS A 174 8.85 -3.94 -9.85
CA LYS A 174 9.56 -4.86 -10.76
C LYS A 174 8.81 -5.14 -12.06
N THR A 175 7.48 -5.15 -12.00
CA THR A 175 6.64 -5.45 -13.16
C THR A 175 6.26 -4.24 -14.00
N CYS A 176 6.55 -3.01 -13.56
CA CYS A 176 6.12 -1.79 -14.25
C CYS A 176 6.87 -1.61 -15.58
N PRO A 177 6.21 -1.77 -16.75
CA PRO A 177 6.92 -1.77 -18.03
C PRO A 177 7.39 -0.38 -18.46
N THR A 178 6.74 0.68 -17.96
CA THR A 178 7.08 2.06 -18.31
C THR A 178 8.02 2.74 -17.31
N GLY A 179 8.35 2.05 -16.21
CA GLY A 179 9.08 2.68 -15.10
C GLY A 179 8.30 3.80 -14.40
N ALA A 180 6.97 3.80 -14.53
CA ALA A 180 6.11 4.75 -13.81
C ALA A 180 6.14 4.55 -12.29
N ILE A 181 6.50 3.36 -11.83
CA ILE A 181 6.68 3.07 -10.40
C ILE A 181 8.15 2.79 -10.18
N VAL A 182 8.77 3.59 -9.31
CA VAL A 182 10.19 3.47 -8.94
C VAL A 182 10.27 3.23 -7.43
N PHE A 183 11.26 2.46 -7.00
CA PHE A 183 11.55 2.17 -5.60
C PHE A 183 13.00 2.47 -5.30
N GLY A 184 13.26 3.04 -4.15
CA GLY A 184 14.60 3.38 -3.69
C GLY A 184 14.59 4.02 -2.33
N THR A 185 15.69 4.66 -1.96
CA THR A 185 15.73 5.40 -0.72
C THR A 185 14.86 6.66 -0.80
N LYS A 186 14.36 7.10 0.31
CA LYS A 186 13.56 8.35 0.37
C LYS A 186 14.36 9.57 -0.08
N ALA A 187 15.67 9.53 0.05
CA ALA A 187 16.55 10.58 -0.43
C ALA A 187 16.58 10.64 -1.96
N ASP A 188 16.61 9.48 -2.63
CA ASP A 188 16.63 9.38 -4.09
C ASP A 188 15.29 9.74 -4.74
N MET A 189 14.21 9.74 -3.96
CA MET A 189 12.84 10.00 -4.44
C MET A 189 12.40 11.46 -4.30
N LYS A 190 13.30 12.35 -3.89
CA LYS A 190 13.08 13.80 -3.83
C LYS A 190 13.54 14.47 -5.11
#